data_af84f9f9bb13707e948b0e218a2805e6
#
_entry.id   af84f9f9bb13707e948b0e218a2805e6
#
_cell.length_a   1.000
_cell.length_b   1.000
_cell.length_c   1.000
_cell.angle_alpha   90.00
_cell.angle_beta   90.00
_cell.angle_gamma   90.00
#
_symmetry.space_group_name_H-M   'P 1'
#
loop_
_entity.id
_entity.type
_entity.pdbx_description
1 polymer ?
#
loop_
_entity_poly.entity_id
_entity_poly.type
_entity_poly.pdbx_seq_one_letter_code
_entity_poly.pdbx_strand_id
1 'polypeptide(L)'
;YRIVVEEQQREAYARVFPDESLLTLDPAYQRDYDTFDALGDTKSKGPGPARNFIWDHAIAEGHPWHWVMDDNISLFSRLHCNQRIPCGDGTPFHAMETFVLRYENIAMAGPNYWMFCPSRIKQPPFTVGTRIYSCNLIRNDVPFRWRGRYNEDTDLSLRMLKAGWQTVQFNAFQQWKETTQKLRGGNSEAFYDH
;
A
#
# COMPACT_ATOMS: atom_id res chain seq x y z
N TYR A 1 13.98 -2.62 4.97
CA TYR A 1 12.96 -2.76 3.91
C TYR A 1 13.27 -3.96 3.02
N ARG A 2 12.25 -4.44 2.30
CA ARG A 2 12.36 -5.45 1.26
C ARG A 2 11.72 -4.92 -0.02
N ILE A 3 12.24 -5.35 -1.17
CA ILE A 3 11.68 -5.05 -2.49
C ILE A 3 11.25 -6.37 -3.10
N VAL A 4 9.97 -6.49 -3.40
CA VAL A 4 9.44 -7.68 -4.07
C VAL A 4 9.53 -7.49 -5.58
N VAL A 5 10.17 -8.44 -6.24
CA VAL A 5 10.40 -8.45 -7.68
C VAL A 5 9.93 -9.76 -8.28
N GLU A 6 9.50 -9.74 -9.53
CA GLU A 6 9.30 -10.96 -10.30
C GLU A 6 10.67 -11.55 -10.75
N GLU A 7 10.73 -12.86 -10.93
CA GLU A 7 11.97 -13.56 -11.27
C GLU A 7 12.73 -12.91 -12.43
N GLN A 8 12.01 -12.55 -13.49
CA GLN A 8 12.62 -11.92 -14.69
C GLN A 8 13.18 -10.51 -14.44
N GLN A 9 12.80 -9.87 -13.34
CA GLN A 9 13.26 -8.53 -12.97
C GLN A 9 14.43 -8.56 -12.00
N ARG A 10 14.65 -9.69 -11.31
CA ARG A 10 15.60 -9.82 -10.20
C ARG A 10 17.01 -9.36 -10.58
N GLU A 11 17.53 -9.79 -11.73
CA GLU A 11 18.89 -9.41 -12.17
C GLU A 11 19.05 -7.90 -12.37
N ALA A 12 18.01 -7.23 -12.90
CA ALA A 12 18.05 -5.78 -13.11
C ALA A 12 18.06 -5.03 -11.78
N TYR A 13 17.26 -5.48 -10.81
CA TYR A 13 17.21 -4.87 -9.48
C TYR A 13 18.46 -5.15 -8.65
N ALA A 14 19.10 -6.34 -8.77
CA ALA A 14 20.33 -6.68 -8.08
C ALA A 14 21.54 -5.82 -8.50
N ARG A 15 21.47 -5.13 -9.64
CA ARG A 15 22.50 -4.14 -10.05
C ARG A 15 22.43 -2.84 -9.27
N VAL A 16 21.30 -2.56 -8.60
CA VAL A 16 21.03 -1.27 -7.94
C VAL A 16 20.84 -1.45 -6.42
N PHE A 17 20.26 -2.55 -6.01
CA PHE A 17 19.91 -2.82 -4.61
C PHE A 17 20.69 -4.04 -4.08
N PRO A 18 21.03 -4.04 -2.78
CA PRO A 18 21.64 -5.21 -2.14
C PRO A 18 20.74 -6.45 -2.26
N ASP A 19 21.32 -7.60 -2.51
CA ASP A 19 20.57 -8.86 -2.75
C ASP A 19 19.70 -9.25 -1.55
N GLU A 20 20.17 -8.97 -0.34
CA GLU A 20 19.41 -9.18 0.90
C GLU A 20 18.14 -8.31 1.01
N SER A 21 18.02 -7.26 0.22
CA SER A 21 16.81 -6.43 0.15
C SER A 21 15.79 -6.96 -0.84
N LEU A 22 16.16 -7.91 -1.70
CA LEU A 22 15.32 -8.41 -2.78
C LEU A 22 14.60 -9.69 -2.35
N LEU A 23 13.30 -9.72 -2.56
CA LEU A 23 12.46 -10.91 -2.41
C LEU A 23 11.87 -11.26 -3.77
N THR A 24 12.10 -12.48 -4.23
CA THR A 24 11.46 -12.95 -5.46
C THR A 24 10.04 -13.40 -5.15
N LEU A 25 9.08 -12.84 -5.88
CA LEU A 25 7.67 -13.22 -5.76
C LEU A 25 7.49 -14.70 -6.14
N ASP A 26 6.93 -15.48 -5.22
CA ASP A 26 6.53 -16.85 -5.53
C ASP A 26 5.38 -16.84 -6.55
N PRO A 27 5.53 -17.49 -7.72
CA PRO A 27 4.49 -17.56 -8.74
C PRO A 27 3.15 -18.16 -8.26
N ALA A 28 3.16 -18.90 -7.16
CA ALA A 28 1.92 -19.43 -6.56
C ALA A 28 0.97 -18.31 -6.17
N TYR A 29 1.48 -17.18 -5.65
CA TYR A 29 0.63 -16.04 -5.30
C TYR A 29 -0.06 -15.41 -6.52
N GLN A 30 0.58 -15.40 -7.67
CA GLN A 30 -0.07 -14.94 -8.90
C GLN A 30 -1.09 -15.96 -9.39
N ARG A 31 -0.74 -17.25 -9.40
CA ARG A 31 -1.62 -18.32 -9.89
C ARG A 31 -2.92 -18.39 -9.09
N ASP A 32 -2.81 -18.36 -7.77
CA ASP A 32 -3.90 -18.65 -6.83
C ASP A 32 -4.67 -17.38 -6.40
N TYR A 33 -4.35 -16.21 -6.97
CA TYR A 33 -4.97 -14.94 -6.62
C TYR A 33 -6.39 -14.82 -7.16
N ASP A 34 -7.34 -14.49 -6.28
CA ASP A 34 -8.75 -14.25 -6.62
C ASP A 34 -8.93 -12.85 -7.22
N THR A 35 -9.19 -12.78 -8.50
CA THR A 35 -9.38 -11.54 -9.26
C THR A 35 -10.83 -11.07 -9.36
N PHE A 36 -11.82 -11.89 -8.95
CA PHE A 36 -13.26 -11.68 -9.10
C PHE A 36 -13.75 -11.58 -10.55
N ASP A 37 -12.93 -11.93 -11.52
CA ASP A 37 -13.31 -11.91 -12.93
C ASP A 37 -12.87 -13.21 -13.62
N ALA A 38 -13.31 -13.37 -14.86
CA ALA A 38 -13.00 -14.53 -15.69
C ALA A 38 -11.85 -14.30 -16.67
N LEU A 39 -11.08 -13.19 -16.53
CA LEU A 39 -10.03 -12.83 -17.47
C LEU A 39 -8.77 -13.70 -17.31
N GLY A 40 -8.64 -14.43 -16.21
CA GLY A 40 -7.50 -15.30 -15.92
C GLY A 40 -6.16 -14.54 -16.02
N ASP A 41 -5.22 -15.10 -16.78
CA ASP A 41 -3.89 -14.52 -16.99
C ASP A 41 -3.78 -13.66 -18.26
N THR A 42 -4.90 -13.38 -18.92
CA THR A 42 -4.92 -12.54 -20.15
C THR A 42 -4.58 -11.08 -19.86
N LYS A 43 -4.71 -10.66 -18.61
CA LYS A 43 -4.36 -9.32 -18.13
C LYS A 43 -3.66 -9.41 -16.77
N SER A 44 -2.87 -8.39 -16.45
CA SER A 44 -2.23 -8.27 -15.14
C SER A 44 -3.25 -8.43 -14.00
N LYS A 45 -2.87 -9.15 -12.96
CA LYS A 45 -3.69 -9.34 -11.74
C LYS A 45 -3.57 -8.17 -10.75
N GLY A 46 -2.86 -7.12 -11.12
CA GLY A 46 -2.60 -5.98 -10.25
C GLY A 46 -1.58 -6.27 -9.15
N PRO A 47 -1.47 -5.42 -8.14
CA PRO A 47 -0.47 -5.52 -7.08
C PRO A 47 -0.83 -6.54 -5.99
N GLY A 48 -2.06 -7.04 -5.96
CA GLY A 48 -2.57 -7.92 -4.90
C GLY A 48 -1.74 -9.16 -4.61
N PRO A 49 -1.28 -9.92 -5.62
CA PRO A 49 -0.41 -11.09 -5.41
C PRO A 49 0.86 -10.75 -4.64
N ALA A 50 1.58 -9.72 -5.06
CA ALA A 50 2.80 -9.27 -4.39
C ALA A 50 2.53 -8.76 -2.96
N ARG A 51 1.42 -8.08 -2.75
CA ARG A 51 1.01 -7.60 -1.42
C ARG A 51 0.64 -8.74 -0.48
N ASN A 52 0.01 -9.82 -0.96
CA ASN A 52 -0.24 -11.02 -0.16
C ASN A 52 1.09 -11.74 0.20
N PHE A 53 2.02 -11.83 -0.75
CA PHE A 53 3.34 -12.38 -0.48
C PHE A 53 4.10 -11.58 0.59
N ILE A 54 4.09 -10.23 0.50
CA ILE A 54 4.67 -9.33 1.52
C ILE A 54 4.04 -9.60 2.90
N TRP A 55 2.73 -9.75 2.94
CA TRP A 55 1.99 -9.99 4.18
C TRP A 55 2.40 -11.30 4.84
N ASP A 56 2.40 -12.40 4.08
CA ASP A 56 2.77 -13.70 4.61
C ASP A 56 4.26 -13.77 4.99
N HIS A 57 5.13 -13.06 4.25
CA HIS A 57 6.53 -12.90 4.61
C HIS A 57 6.69 -12.17 5.95
N ALA A 58 5.95 -11.07 6.17
CA ALA A 58 5.98 -10.35 7.43
C ALA A 58 5.49 -11.19 8.62
N ILE A 59 4.47 -12.03 8.40
CA ILE A 59 4.01 -13.00 9.42
C ILE A 59 5.10 -14.02 9.71
N ALA A 60 5.74 -14.56 8.69
CA ALA A 60 6.80 -15.56 8.84
C ALA A 60 8.03 -15.01 9.59
N GLU A 61 8.31 -13.71 9.45
CA GLU A 61 9.35 -13.01 10.23
C GLU A 61 8.88 -12.64 11.66
N GLY A 62 7.64 -12.95 12.03
CA GLY A 62 7.09 -12.69 13.39
C GLY A 62 6.69 -11.25 13.65
N HIS A 63 6.51 -10.43 12.62
CA HIS A 63 6.10 -9.05 12.78
C HIS A 63 4.58 -8.94 13.05
N PRO A 64 4.13 -8.15 14.03
CA PRO A 64 2.69 -7.93 14.28
C PRO A 64 2.05 -6.97 13.27
N TRP A 65 2.85 -6.16 12.60
CA TRP A 65 2.45 -5.17 11.58
C TRP A 65 3.47 -5.14 10.45
N HIS A 66 3.03 -4.72 9.27
CA HIS A 66 3.93 -4.42 8.16
C HIS A 66 3.48 -3.19 7.37
N TRP A 67 4.44 -2.55 6.74
CA TRP A 67 4.19 -1.58 5.69
C TRP A 67 4.23 -2.26 4.33
N VAL A 68 3.28 -1.91 3.47
CA VAL A 68 3.34 -2.22 2.04
C VAL A 68 3.13 -0.95 1.24
N MET A 69 3.99 -0.70 0.27
CA MET A 69 4.03 0.54 -0.49
C MET A 69 4.11 0.25 -1.98
N ASP A 70 3.43 1.07 -2.78
CA ASP A 70 3.61 1.06 -4.23
C ASP A 70 4.98 1.67 -4.59
N ASP A 71 5.57 1.20 -5.68
CA ASP A 71 6.89 1.60 -6.17
C ASP A 71 6.93 2.99 -6.83
N ASN A 72 5.79 3.60 -7.06
CA ASN A 72 5.65 4.91 -7.71
C ASN A 72 5.38 6.07 -6.74
N ILE A 73 5.63 5.88 -5.45
CA ILE A 73 5.60 6.96 -4.46
C ILE A 73 6.94 7.70 -4.53
N SER A 74 6.88 8.99 -4.89
CA SER A 74 8.07 9.82 -5.12
C SER A 74 8.47 10.67 -3.91
N LEU A 75 7.54 10.95 -3.00
CA LEU A 75 7.82 11.83 -1.86
C LEU A 75 6.79 11.60 -0.74
N PHE A 76 7.26 11.75 0.50
CA PHE A 76 6.40 11.95 1.67
C PHE A 76 6.52 13.37 2.19
N SER A 77 5.42 13.93 2.68
CA SER A 77 5.40 15.26 3.28
C SER A 77 4.53 15.32 4.52
N ARG A 78 4.82 16.26 5.40
CA ARG A 78 3.98 16.63 6.53
C ARG A 78 3.21 17.92 6.20
N LEU A 79 1.89 17.92 6.42
CA LEU A 79 1.08 19.12 6.36
C LEU A 79 1.13 19.84 7.71
N HIS A 80 1.71 21.03 7.77
CA HIS A 80 1.81 21.83 8.98
C HIS A 80 1.56 23.30 8.67
N CYS A 81 0.62 23.92 9.38
CA CYS A 81 0.26 25.32 9.18
C CYS A 81 0.00 25.65 7.70
N ASN A 82 -0.76 24.81 7.00
CA ASN A 82 -1.05 24.91 5.56
C ASN A 82 0.17 24.81 4.63
N GLN A 83 1.33 24.41 5.14
CA GLN A 83 2.53 24.16 4.36
C GLN A 83 2.82 22.67 4.27
N ARG A 84 3.23 22.22 3.09
CA ARG A 84 3.72 20.87 2.86
C ARG A 84 5.22 20.85 3.01
N ILE A 85 5.67 20.20 4.08
CA ILE A 85 7.08 20.09 4.43
C ILE A 85 7.54 18.70 4.00
N PRO A 86 8.47 18.57 3.02
CA PRO A 86 9.03 17.29 2.63
C PRO A 86 9.66 16.57 3.84
N CYS A 87 9.49 15.25 3.88
CA CYS A 87 10.10 14.39 4.89
C CYS A 87 11.08 13.45 4.18
N GLY A 88 12.36 13.56 4.52
CA GLY A 88 13.44 12.76 3.96
C GLY A 88 13.87 11.58 4.84
N ASP A 89 13.15 11.33 5.94
CA ASP A 89 13.47 10.27 6.89
C ASP A 89 12.23 9.45 7.30
N GLY A 90 12.41 8.50 8.22
CA GLY A 90 11.35 7.63 8.73
C GLY A 90 10.38 8.25 9.73
N THR A 91 10.55 9.53 10.10
CA THR A 91 9.72 10.21 11.11
C THR A 91 8.21 10.10 10.88
N PRO A 92 7.68 10.28 9.64
CA PRO A 92 6.25 10.12 9.38
C PRO A 92 5.73 8.72 9.70
N PHE A 93 6.49 7.69 9.34
CA PHE A 93 6.13 6.30 9.58
C PHE A 93 6.09 6.00 11.07
N HIS A 94 7.14 6.38 11.80
CA HIS A 94 7.19 6.21 13.24
C HIS A 94 6.04 6.94 13.96
N ALA A 95 5.68 8.14 13.52
CA ALA A 95 4.57 8.89 14.09
C ALA A 95 3.22 8.19 13.85
N MET A 96 2.99 7.65 12.65
CA MET A 96 1.79 6.89 12.31
C MET A 96 1.72 5.58 13.10
N GLU A 97 2.83 4.84 13.21
CA GLU A 97 2.94 3.62 14.01
C GLU A 97 2.64 3.90 15.48
N THR A 98 3.27 4.93 16.06
CA THR A 98 3.04 5.32 17.45
C THR A 98 1.58 5.67 17.72
N PHE A 99 0.90 6.30 16.77
CA PHE A 99 -0.53 6.58 16.87
C PHE A 99 -1.37 5.29 16.85
N VAL A 100 -1.14 4.44 15.85
CA VAL A 100 -1.93 3.22 15.61
C VAL A 100 -1.80 2.23 16.77
N LEU A 101 -0.58 2.06 17.30
CA LEU A 101 -0.31 1.13 18.40
C LEU A 101 -0.98 1.48 19.74
N ARG A 102 -1.60 2.66 19.85
CA ARG A 102 -2.41 3.04 21.03
C ARG A 102 -3.82 2.45 21.03
N TYR A 103 -4.25 1.86 19.91
CA TYR A 103 -5.62 1.41 19.71
C TYR A 103 -5.66 -0.07 19.30
N GLU A 104 -6.51 -0.82 19.97
CA GLU A 104 -6.62 -2.27 19.73
C GLU A 104 -7.40 -2.62 18.47
N ASN A 105 -8.29 -1.74 18.02
CA ASN A 105 -9.23 -2.01 16.94
C ASN A 105 -8.83 -1.42 15.57
N ILE A 106 -7.64 -0.83 15.43
CA ILE A 106 -7.15 -0.39 14.13
C ILE A 106 -6.52 -1.58 13.41
N ALA A 107 -6.97 -1.85 12.19
CA ALA A 107 -6.45 -2.91 11.34
C ALA A 107 -5.57 -2.40 10.19
N MET A 108 -5.81 -1.16 9.74
CA MET A 108 -5.11 -0.60 8.59
C MET A 108 -4.98 0.92 8.73
N ALA A 109 -3.84 1.46 8.35
CA ALA A 109 -3.60 2.90 8.36
C ALA A 109 -2.65 3.31 7.23
N GLY A 110 -2.59 4.61 6.92
CA GLY A 110 -1.64 5.12 5.95
C GLY A 110 -1.77 6.62 5.70
N PRO A 111 -0.79 7.24 5.02
CA PRO A 111 -0.84 8.64 4.64
C PRO A 111 -1.86 8.88 3.53
N ASN A 112 -2.44 10.07 3.49
CA ASN A 112 -3.35 10.45 2.41
C ASN A 112 -2.58 10.94 1.17
N TYR A 113 -3.20 10.96 0.00
CA TYR A 113 -2.64 11.65 -1.15
C TYR A 113 -2.66 13.17 -0.95
N TRP A 114 -1.56 13.80 -1.33
CA TRP A 114 -1.42 15.24 -1.24
C TRP A 114 -2.54 16.01 -1.95
N MET A 115 -3.05 15.47 -3.06
CA MET A 115 -4.12 16.10 -3.84
C MET A 115 -5.47 16.10 -3.12
N PHE A 116 -5.70 15.15 -2.21
CA PHE A 116 -6.92 15.08 -1.40
C PHE A 116 -6.80 15.86 -0.08
N CYS A 117 -5.63 16.43 0.19
CA CYS A 117 -5.38 17.28 1.33
C CYS A 117 -4.94 18.69 0.87
N PRO A 118 -5.82 19.47 0.21
CA PRO A 118 -5.46 20.81 -0.24
C PRO A 118 -5.14 21.69 0.96
N SER A 119 -4.00 22.38 0.92
CA SER A 119 -3.51 23.23 2.03
C SER A 119 -4.45 24.39 2.39
N ARG A 120 -5.37 24.75 1.49
CA ARG A 120 -6.34 25.84 1.69
C ARG A 120 -7.57 25.43 2.51
N ILE A 121 -7.78 24.13 2.68
CA ILE A 121 -8.94 23.59 3.40
C ILE A 121 -8.45 23.07 4.74
N LYS A 122 -9.06 23.56 5.83
CA LYS A 122 -8.80 23.02 7.16
C LYS A 122 -9.38 21.61 7.26
N GLN A 123 -8.51 20.62 7.36
CA GLN A 123 -8.88 19.22 7.54
C GLN A 123 -8.42 18.71 8.91
N PRO A 124 -9.10 17.72 9.49
CA PRO A 124 -8.59 17.04 10.67
C PRO A 124 -7.25 16.36 10.36
N PRO A 125 -6.37 16.16 11.35
CA PRO A 125 -5.07 15.52 11.13
C PRO A 125 -5.17 14.09 10.61
N PHE A 126 -6.29 13.42 10.84
CA PHE A 126 -6.61 12.09 10.31
C PHE A 126 -8.13 11.93 10.13
N THR A 127 -8.51 10.93 9.34
CA THR A 127 -9.88 10.48 9.12
C THR A 127 -9.96 8.99 9.42
N VAL A 128 -11.04 8.56 10.07
CA VAL A 128 -11.30 7.14 10.36
C VAL A 128 -12.40 6.58 9.48
N GLY A 129 -12.44 5.26 9.31
CA GLY A 129 -13.52 4.59 8.59
C GLY A 129 -13.50 4.86 7.09
N THR A 130 -12.32 5.02 6.51
CA THR A 130 -12.12 5.26 5.07
C THR A 130 -11.17 4.25 4.45
N ARG A 131 -11.12 4.20 3.12
CA ARG A 131 -10.13 3.37 2.41
C ARG A 131 -8.74 3.92 2.61
N ILE A 132 -7.76 3.02 2.73
CA ILE A 132 -6.33 3.33 2.71
C ILE A 132 -5.78 2.76 1.40
N TYR A 133 -4.81 3.41 0.78
CA TYR A 133 -4.31 3.02 -0.53
C TYR A 133 -2.84 3.40 -0.74
N SER A 134 -2.16 2.62 -1.57
CA SER A 134 -0.78 2.80 -2.04
C SER A 134 0.31 2.71 -0.98
N CYS A 135 0.11 3.21 0.22
CA CYS A 135 1.04 3.10 1.34
C CYS A 135 0.23 2.69 2.57
N ASN A 136 0.35 1.44 2.95
CA ASN A 136 -0.52 0.80 3.92
C ASN A 136 0.29 0.21 5.06
N LEU A 137 -0.01 0.63 6.30
CA LEU A 137 0.37 -0.07 7.52
C LEU A 137 -0.75 -1.05 7.86
N ILE A 138 -0.45 -2.33 7.92
CA ILE A 138 -1.45 -3.38 8.09
C ILE A 138 -1.10 -4.25 9.28
N ARG A 139 -2.11 -4.56 10.07
CA ARG A 139 -2.05 -5.50 11.18
C ARG A 139 -2.05 -6.93 10.66
N ASN A 140 -1.11 -7.77 11.13
CA ASN A 140 -0.89 -9.09 10.55
C ASN A 140 -1.83 -10.19 11.07
N ASP A 141 -2.45 -10.00 12.23
CA ASP A 141 -3.34 -10.99 12.85
C ASP A 141 -4.81 -10.90 12.39
N VAL A 142 -5.14 -10.02 11.43
CA VAL A 142 -6.48 -9.95 10.86
C VAL A 142 -6.71 -11.06 9.81
N PRO A 143 -7.92 -11.67 9.75
CA PRO A 143 -8.21 -12.81 8.87
C PRO A 143 -8.55 -12.37 7.44
N PHE A 144 -7.84 -11.39 6.91
CA PHE A 144 -8.06 -10.86 5.56
C PHE A 144 -6.80 -11.01 4.71
N ARG A 145 -7.00 -10.99 3.39
CA ARG A 145 -5.96 -10.92 2.37
C ARG A 145 -6.45 -10.04 1.23
N TRP A 146 -5.53 -9.51 0.44
CA TRP A 146 -5.83 -8.81 -0.80
C TRP A 146 -6.52 -9.74 -1.78
N ARG A 147 -7.50 -9.21 -2.51
CA ARG A 147 -8.23 -9.89 -3.58
C ARG A 147 -8.83 -8.85 -4.53
N GLY A 148 -9.25 -9.28 -5.72
CA GLY A 148 -9.77 -8.39 -6.76
C GLY A 148 -8.65 -7.83 -7.63
N ARG A 149 -8.89 -7.77 -8.94
CA ARG A 149 -7.95 -7.20 -9.91
C ARG A 149 -7.87 -5.69 -9.80
N TYR A 150 -8.99 -5.07 -9.48
CA TYR A 150 -9.16 -3.62 -9.36
C TYR A 150 -9.82 -3.25 -8.04
N ASN A 151 -9.51 -2.05 -7.56
CA ASN A 151 -10.05 -1.52 -6.29
C ASN A 151 -9.82 -2.44 -5.08
N GLU A 152 -8.76 -3.23 -5.11
CA GLU A 152 -8.36 -4.15 -4.06
C GLU A 152 -8.17 -3.44 -2.70
N ASP A 153 -7.70 -2.19 -2.71
CA ASP A 153 -7.57 -1.32 -1.53
C ASP A 153 -8.93 -1.02 -0.91
N THR A 154 -9.93 -0.74 -1.76
CA THR A 154 -11.28 -0.42 -1.32
C THR A 154 -11.96 -1.68 -0.75
N ASP A 155 -11.81 -2.82 -1.41
CA ASP A 155 -12.36 -4.09 -0.93
C ASP A 155 -11.78 -4.48 0.42
N LEU A 156 -10.46 -4.44 0.57
CA LEU A 156 -9.80 -4.79 1.83
C LEU A 156 -10.24 -3.86 2.97
N SER A 157 -10.21 -2.55 2.76
CA SER A 157 -10.66 -1.56 3.75
C SER A 157 -12.12 -1.79 4.15
N LEU A 158 -13.00 -2.02 3.19
CA LEU A 158 -14.42 -2.25 3.44
C LEU A 158 -14.68 -3.54 4.24
N ARG A 159 -13.95 -4.62 3.94
CA ARG A 159 -14.09 -5.89 4.69
C ARG A 159 -13.63 -5.72 6.14
N MET A 160 -12.54 -5.02 6.39
CA MET A 160 -12.07 -4.70 7.73
C MET A 160 -13.13 -3.89 8.50
N LEU A 161 -13.67 -2.84 7.88
CA LEU A 161 -14.71 -2.01 8.50
C LEU A 161 -15.99 -2.80 8.80
N LYS A 162 -16.45 -3.66 7.88
CA LYS A 162 -17.63 -4.53 8.10
C LYS A 162 -17.42 -5.54 9.23
N ALA A 163 -16.21 -5.94 9.49
CA ALA A 163 -15.87 -6.84 10.59
C ALA A 163 -15.64 -6.14 11.95
N GLY A 164 -15.88 -4.82 12.01
CA GLY A 164 -15.77 -4.03 13.25
C GLY A 164 -14.39 -3.42 13.49
N TRP A 165 -13.43 -3.64 12.58
CA TRP A 165 -12.13 -2.96 12.64
C TRP A 165 -12.25 -1.50 12.18
N GLN A 166 -11.26 -0.71 12.54
CA GLN A 166 -11.12 0.67 12.05
C GLN A 166 -9.95 0.80 11.07
N THR A 167 -10.09 1.75 10.17
CA THR A 167 -9.00 2.22 9.31
C THR A 167 -8.70 3.69 9.61
N VAL A 168 -7.44 4.11 9.49
CA VAL A 168 -7.00 5.49 9.77
C VAL A 168 -6.21 6.03 8.59
N GLN A 169 -6.73 7.08 7.97
CA GLN A 169 -6.02 7.83 6.94
C GLN A 169 -5.47 9.13 7.52
N PHE A 170 -4.17 9.30 7.50
CA PHE A 170 -3.50 10.49 8.03
C PHE A 170 -3.48 11.62 7.00
N ASN A 171 -4.18 12.71 7.28
CA ASN A 171 -4.12 13.94 6.48
C ASN A 171 -2.88 14.78 6.84
N ALA A 172 -2.40 14.64 8.08
CA ALA A 172 -1.17 15.28 8.54
C ALA A 172 0.09 14.78 7.83
N PHE A 173 0.07 13.55 7.33
CA PHE A 173 1.13 12.95 6.52
C PHE A 173 0.58 12.63 5.14
N GLN A 174 1.34 12.97 4.11
CA GLN A 174 0.89 12.89 2.74
C GLN A 174 1.91 12.16 1.89
N GLN A 175 1.42 11.40 0.93
CA GLN A 175 2.21 10.77 -0.11
C GLN A 175 1.99 11.44 -1.47
N TRP A 176 3.06 11.51 -2.24
CA TRP A 176 3.07 11.99 -3.61
C TRP A 176 3.35 10.81 -4.52
N LYS A 177 2.52 10.62 -5.50
CA LYS A 177 2.60 9.50 -6.42
C LYS A 177 2.74 10.02 -7.84
N GLU A 178 3.63 9.40 -8.61
CA GLU A 178 3.70 9.64 -10.05
C GLU A 178 2.38 9.21 -10.70
N THR A 179 2.01 9.92 -11.77
CA THR A 179 0.76 9.64 -12.49
C THR A 179 0.84 8.24 -13.09
N THR A 180 -0.09 7.37 -12.74
CA THR A 180 -0.13 5.95 -13.15
C THR A 180 -0.09 5.73 -14.66
N GLN A 181 -0.52 6.69 -15.46
CA GLN A 181 -0.53 6.65 -16.93
C GLN A 181 0.86 6.81 -17.59
N LYS A 182 1.91 7.13 -16.83
CA LYS A 182 3.27 7.32 -17.36
C LYS A 182 4.19 6.12 -17.19
N LEU A 183 3.81 5.17 -16.34
CA LEU A 183 4.59 3.98 -16.05
C LEU A 183 3.97 2.77 -16.75
N ARG A 184 4.82 1.88 -17.30
CA ARG A 184 4.37 0.60 -17.85
C ARG A 184 3.84 -0.28 -16.73
N GLY A 185 2.66 -0.88 -16.93
CA GLY A 185 2.01 -1.77 -15.96
C GLY A 185 0.87 -1.11 -15.18
N GLY A 186 0.24 -1.87 -14.30
CA GLY A 186 -0.91 -1.43 -13.51
C GLY A 186 -2.21 -1.35 -14.32
N ASN A 187 -3.15 -0.53 -13.84
CA ASN A 187 -4.50 -0.43 -14.40
C ASN A 187 -4.59 0.35 -15.73
N SER A 188 -3.48 0.92 -16.22
CA SER A 188 -3.46 1.77 -17.41
C SER A 188 -3.91 1.02 -18.66
N GLU A 189 -3.42 -0.22 -18.87
CA GLU A 189 -3.76 -1.05 -20.03
C GLU A 189 -5.22 -1.53 -20.04
N ALA A 190 -5.86 -1.57 -18.87
CA ALA A 190 -7.21 -2.12 -18.74
C ALA A 190 -8.31 -1.08 -18.91
N PHE A 191 -8.06 0.19 -18.63
CA PHE A 191 -9.06 1.25 -18.62
C PHE A 191 -8.92 2.26 -19.77
N TYR A 192 -7.76 2.34 -20.42
CA TYR A 192 -7.45 3.43 -21.36
C TYR A 192 -7.07 2.99 -22.76
N ASP A 193 -6.96 1.70 -23.03
CA ASP A 193 -6.77 1.14 -24.39
C ASP A 193 -8.14 0.89 -25.08
N HIS A 194 -8.84 1.99 -25.35
CA HIS A 194 -10.02 1.99 -26.23
C HIS A 194 -9.93 3.11 -27.23
#